data_b8a47e9df1c70997627391061cc70def
#
_entry.id   b8a47e9df1c70997627391061cc70def
#
_cell.length_a   1.000
_cell.length_b   1.000
_cell.length_c   1.000
_cell.angle_alpha   90.00
_cell.angle_beta   90.00
_cell.angle_gamma   90.00
#
_symmetry.space_group_name_H-M   'P 1'
#
loop_
_entity.id
_entity.type
_entity.pdbx_description
1 polymer ?
#
loop_
_entity_poly.entity_id
_entity_poly.type
_entity_poly.pdbx_seq_one_letter_code
_entity_poly.pdbx_strand_id
1 'polypeptide(L)'
;MAQPTRGRNSQAKNHLITIVLALIIAGLATWFGYGRDHAAADPAATAVPGVTATAMPGDGLTVTYLDVGQGDCTLLQCDGQVMLIDAAEGNQANKITAYLKQHGVTAIDYLICTHAHADHCGGMRAVIAAFPVRTVYSSVTSSSNGAF
;
A
#
# COMPACT_ATOMS: atom_id res chain seq x y z
N MET A 1 -71.44 -18.43 6.03
CA MET A 1 -70.47 -17.46 5.44
C MET A 1 -69.25 -17.45 6.31
N ALA A 2 -68.13 -18.05 5.86
CA ALA A 2 -66.87 -18.11 6.60
C ALA A 2 -65.98 -16.97 6.10
N GLN A 3 -65.41 -16.16 7.01
CA GLN A 3 -64.46 -15.12 6.70
C GLN A 3 -63.05 -15.67 6.50
N PRO A 4 -62.23 -15.16 5.57
CA PRO A 4 -60.91 -15.63 5.30
C PRO A 4 -59.89 -15.13 6.36
N THR A 5 -59.14 -16.02 6.97
CA THR A 5 -58.05 -15.77 7.89
C THR A 5 -56.79 -15.27 7.14
N ARG A 6 -56.72 -13.97 6.81
CA ARG A 6 -55.65 -13.36 6.02
C ARG A 6 -54.55 -12.65 6.81
N GLY A 7 -54.56 -12.73 8.15
CA GLY A 7 -53.68 -11.94 9.01
C GLY A 7 -52.40 -12.60 9.51
N ARG A 8 -52.36 -13.94 9.60
CA ARG A 8 -51.29 -14.66 10.30
C ARG A 8 -49.99 -14.86 9.50
N ASN A 9 -50.08 -14.87 8.17
CA ASN A 9 -48.93 -15.18 7.32
C ASN A 9 -48.05 -13.92 7.00
N SER A 10 -48.59 -12.72 7.15
CA SER A 10 -47.88 -11.46 6.93
C SER A 10 -46.93 -11.12 8.10
N GLN A 11 -47.41 -11.35 9.32
CA GLN A 11 -46.59 -11.08 10.52
C GLN A 11 -45.40 -12.05 10.62
N ALA A 12 -45.59 -13.32 10.35
CA ALA A 12 -44.49 -14.30 10.35
C ALA A 12 -43.39 -13.97 9.30
N LYS A 13 -43.79 -13.52 8.11
CA LYS A 13 -42.83 -13.06 7.08
C LYS A 13 -42.07 -11.82 7.51
N ASN A 14 -42.72 -10.86 8.16
CA ASN A 14 -42.07 -9.64 8.63
C ASN A 14 -41.07 -9.94 9.77
N HIS A 15 -41.40 -10.82 10.68
CA HIS A 15 -40.46 -11.27 11.72
C HIS A 15 -39.27 -12.02 11.16
N LEU A 16 -39.47 -12.87 10.16
CA LEU A 16 -38.37 -13.57 9.50
C LEU A 16 -37.41 -12.59 8.80
N ILE A 17 -37.97 -11.60 8.08
CA ILE A 17 -37.18 -10.55 7.42
C ILE A 17 -36.38 -9.74 8.45
N THR A 18 -37.01 -9.36 9.57
CA THR A 18 -36.32 -8.62 10.64
C THR A 18 -35.17 -9.40 11.25
N ILE A 19 -35.34 -10.69 11.48
CA ILE A 19 -34.31 -11.60 12.04
C ILE A 19 -33.14 -11.70 11.04
N VAL A 20 -33.43 -11.91 9.75
CA VAL A 20 -32.39 -12.01 8.71
C VAL A 20 -31.62 -10.69 8.57
N LEU A 21 -32.31 -9.55 8.58
CA LEU A 21 -31.64 -8.23 8.56
C LEU A 21 -30.76 -8.00 9.80
N ALA A 22 -31.24 -8.38 10.99
CA ALA A 22 -30.47 -8.28 12.23
C ALA A 22 -29.20 -9.15 12.19
N LEU A 23 -29.29 -10.37 11.65
CA LEU A 23 -28.14 -11.26 11.49
C LEU A 23 -27.13 -10.73 10.45
N ILE A 24 -27.61 -10.13 9.35
CA ILE A 24 -26.73 -9.48 8.35
C ILE A 24 -26.01 -8.29 8.97
N ILE A 25 -26.71 -7.43 9.72
CA ILE A 25 -26.11 -6.28 10.41
C ILE A 25 -25.11 -6.73 11.46
N ALA A 26 -25.41 -7.77 12.24
CA ALA A 26 -24.48 -8.34 13.21
C ALA A 26 -23.25 -8.95 12.52
N GLY A 27 -23.45 -9.67 11.40
CA GLY A 27 -22.36 -10.23 10.60
C GLY A 27 -21.46 -9.14 9.99
N LEU A 28 -22.07 -8.06 9.48
CA LEU A 28 -21.31 -6.91 8.97
C LEU A 28 -20.56 -6.17 10.09
N ALA A 29 -21.18 -6.00 11.25
CA ALA A 29 -20.54 -5.36 12.41
C ALA A 29 -19.34 -6.19 12.91
N THR A 30 -19.44 -7.53 12.94
CA THR A 30 -18.31 -8.39 13.28
C THR A 30 -17.24 -8.40 12.20
N TRP A 31 -17.62 -8.37 10.92
CA TRP A 31 -16.68 -8.28 9.81
C TRP A 31 -15.93 -6.95 9.80
N PHE A 32 -16.63 -5.83 9.98
CA PHE A 32 -16.00 -4.51 10.09
C PHE A 32 -15.24 -4.33 11.41
N GLY A 33 -15.65 -4.96 12.51
CA GLY A 33 -14.96 -4.97 13.79
C GLY A 33 -13.66 -5.77 13.73
N TYR A 34 -13.71 -6.96 13.13
CA TYR A 34 -12.55 -7.83 12.99
C TYR A 34 -11.41 -7.21 12.15
N GLY A 35 -11.76 -6.38 11.16
CA GLY A 35 -10.78 -5.64 10.36
C GLY A 35 -10.12 -4.46 11.10
N ARG A 36 -10.73 -3.97 12.17
CA ARG A 36 -10.19 -2.83 12.95
C ARG A 36 -9.20 -3.26 14.02
N ASP A 37 -9.38 -4.44 14.59
CA ASP A 37 -8.53 -4.92 15.69
C ASP A 37 -7.19 -5.51 15.19
N HIS A 38 -7.08 -5.79 13.88
CA HIS A 38 -5.81 -6.18 13.27
C HIS A 38 -4.93 -5.00 12.82
N ALA A 39 -5.42 -3.78 12.92
CA ALA A 39 -4.63 -2.56 12.74
C ALA A 39 -4.07 -2.01 14.07
N ALA A 40 -4.21 -2.76 15.17
CA ALA A 40 -3.50 -2.46 16.38
C ALA A 40 -2.00 -2.68 16.11
N ALA A 41 -1.25 -1.60 16.11
CA ALA A 41 0.19 -1.62 16.12
C ALA A 41 0.67 -2.69 17.10
N ASP A 42 1.54 -3.58 16.64
CA ASP A 42 2.21 -4.57 17.47
C ASP A 42 2.89 -3.82 18.65
N PRO A 43 2.40 -3.95 19.88
CA PRO A 43 3.03 -3.27 21.02
C PRO A 43 4.37 -3.88 21.38
N ALA A 44 4.83 -4.90 20.63
CA ALA A 44 6.11 -5.56 20.80
C ALA A 44 7.19 -5.05 19.83
N ALA A 45 6.92 -4.07 18.98
CA ALA A 45 7.97 -3.27 18.38
C ALA A 45 8.61 -2.43 19.50
N THR A 46 9.24 -3.11 20.45
CA THR A 46 10.13 -2.50 21.42
C THR A 46 11.20 -1.80 20.60
N ALA A 47 11.12 -0.48 20.51
CA ALA A 47 12.22 0.32 20.00
C ALA A 47 13.47 -0.15 20.75
N VAL A 48 14.39 -0.76 20.04
CA VAL A 48 15.70 -1.14 20.63
C VAL A 48 16.31 0.18 21.06
N PRO A 49 16.46 0.42 22.38
CA PRO A 49 17.05 1.67 22.85
C PRO A 49 18.50 1.70 22.37
N GLY A 50 18.83 2.62 21.50
CA GLY A 50 20.20 2.86 21.10
C GLY A 50 20.51 2.75 19.61
N VAL A 51 19.55 2.44 18.71
CA VAL A 51 19.76 2.65 17.28
C VAL A 51 19.15 3.99 16.90
N THR A 52 19.76 5.07 17.38
CA THR A 52 19.67 6.34 16.65
C THR A 52 20.51 6.11 15.40
N ALA A 53 19.87 5.93 14.25
CA ALA A 53 20.55 6.01 12.99
C ALA A 53 21.05 7.45 12.85
N THR A 54 22.21 7.72 13.41
CA THR A 54 22.98 8.90 13.07
C THR A 54 23.45 8.63 11.66
N ALA A 55 22.76 9.19 10.68
CA ALA A 55 23.28 9.27 9.33
C ALA A 55 24.62 9.97 9.41
N MET A 56 25.72 9.21 9.33
CA MET A 56 27.04 9.76 9.18
C MET A 56 27.10 10.36 7.78
N PRO A 57 27.35 11.67 7.64
CA PRO A 57 27.51 12.25 6.32
C PRO A 57 28.78 11.66 5.70
N GLY A 58 28.64 10.84 4.69
CA GLY A 58 29.71 10.52 3.78
C GLY A 58 30.14 9.07 3.61
N ASP A 59 30.05 8.21 4.61
CA ASP A 59 30.65 6.87 4.53
C ASP A 59 29.70 5.74 4.97
N GLY A 60 28.66 5.47 4.18
CA GLY A 60 27.79 4.34 4.53
C GLY A 60 26.58 4.15 3.63
N LEU A 61 26.08 2.94 3.61
CA LEU A 61 24.82 2.59 2.94
C LEU A 61 23.64 2.95 3.83
N THR A 62 22.77 3.82 3.32
CA THR A 62 21.45 4.07 3.88
C THR A 62 20.39 3.35 3.06
N VAL A 63 19.56 2.57 3.71
CA VAL A 63 18.42 1.87 3.10
C VAL A 63 17.14 2.39 3.74
N THR A 64 16.23 2.89 2.94
CA THR A 64 14.94 3.41 3.38
C THR A 64 13.81 2.70 2.68
N TYR A 65 12.94 2.08 3.44
CA TYR A 65 11.68 1.51 2.95
C TYR A 65 10.60 2.60 3.05
N LEU A 66 10.06 3.01 1.91
CA LEU A 66 9.03 4.03 1.88
C LEU A 66 7.68 3.42 2.24
N ASP A 67 6.97 4.05 3.17
CA ASP A 67 5.58 3.70 3.43
C ASP A 67 4.71 4.15 2.26
N VAL A 68 4.42 3.23 1.36
CA VAL A 68 3.62 3.44 0.15
C VAL A 68 2.27 2.72 0.20
N GLY A 69 1.91 2.15 1.37
CA GLY A 69 0.74 1.31 1.51
C GLY A 69 0.98 -0.06 0.85
N GLN A 70 0.17 -0.41 -0.15
CA GLN A 70 0.40 -1.64 -0.90
C GLN A 70 1.53 -1.43 -1.92
N GLY A 71 2.42 -2.42 -2.01
CA GLY A 71 3.54 -2.44 -2.94
C GLY A 71 4.88 -2.08 -2.31
N ASP A 72 5.90 -2.02 -3.13
CA ASP A 72 7.27 -1.81 -2.69
C ASP A 72 7.87 -0.53 -3.27
N CYS A 73 8.66 0.16 -2.44
CA CYS A 73 9.52 1.25 -2.86
C CYS A 73 10.67 1.38 -1.86
N THR A 74 11.88 1.04 -2.29
CA THR A 74 13.07 1.06 -1.45
C THR A 74 14.12 2.01 -2.04
N LEU A 75 14.54 2.98 -1.24
CA LEU A 75 15.61 3.91 -1.58
C LEU A 75 16.91 3.47 -0.92
N LEU A 76 17.96 3.34 -1.72
CA LEU A 76 19.33 3.12 -1.25
C LEU A 76 20.18 4.33 -1.62
N GLN A 77 20.98 4.79 -0.67
CA GLN A 77 21.94 5.88 -0.86
C GLN A 77 23.28 5.46 -0.30
N CYS A 78 24.34 5.58 -1.11
CA CYS A 78 25.70 5.23 -0.71
C CYS A 78 26.69 6.06 -1.53
N ASP A 79 27.63 6.71 -0.89
CA ASP A 79 28.71 7.47 -1.54
C ASP A 79 28.26 8.41 -2.65
N GLY A 80 27.14 9.07 -2.42
CA GLY A 80 26.54 10.01 -3.38
C GLY A 80 25.79 9.34 -4.54
N GLN A 81 25.74 8.02 -4.59
CA GLN A 81 24.91 7.27 -5.53
C GLN A 81 23.52 7.00 -4.96
N VAL A 82 22.53 6.98 -5.85
CA VAL A 82 21.12 6.76 -5.51
C VAL A 82 20.57 5.60 -6.33
N MET A 83 20.01 4.62 -5.64
CA MET A 83 19.28 3.53 -6.24
C MET A 83 17.86 3.51 -5.71
N LEU A 84 16.89 3.38 -6.59
CA LEU A 84 15.49 3.18 -6.25
C LEU A 84 15.05 1.79 -6.76
N ILE A 85 14.54 0.97 -5.87
CA ILE A 85 14.00 -0.35 -6.19
C ILE A 85 12.50 -0.29 -6.03
N ASP A 86 11.78 -0.51 -7.13
CA ASP A 86 10.35 -0.40 -7.29
C ASP A 86 9.80 1.02 -6.98
N ALA A 87 8.58 1.29 -7.36
CA ALA A 87 7.95 2.60 -7.22
C ALA A 87 6.44 2.48 -6.93
N ALA A 88 6.04 1.39 -6.28
CA ALA A 88 4.67 1.12 -5.83
C ALA A 88 3.60 1.30 -6.92
N GLU A 89 2.35 1.46 -6.50
CA GLU A 89 1.24 1.79 -7.39
C GLU A 89 1.33 3.23 -7.91
N GLY A 90 0.75 3.47 -9.09
CA GLY A 90 0.77 4.78 -9.75
C GLY A 90 0.13 5.91 -8.92
N ASN A 91 -0.83 5.61 -8.05
CA ASN A 91 -1.44 6.56 -7.13
C ASN A 91 -0.48 7.03 -6.01
N GLN A 92 0.61 6.30 -5.74
CA GLN A 92 1.66 6.67 -4.77
C GLN A 92 2.77 7.50 -5.40
N ALA A 93 2.79 7.68 -6.72
CA ALA A 93 3.85 8.36 -7.44
C ALA A 93 4.17 9.76 -6.90
N ASN A 94 3.16 10.54 -6.55
CA ASN A 94 3.34 11.88 -5.99
C ASN A 94 4.01 11.85 -4.60
N LYS A 95 3.65 10.88 -3.76
CA LYS A 95 4.25 10.66 -2.44
C LYS A 95 5.73 10.31 -2.59
N ILE A 96 6.04 9.37 -3.48
CA ILE A 96 7.41 8.92 -3.75
C ILE A 96 8.27 10.09 -4.28
N THR A 97 7.81 10.78 -5.32
CA THR A 97 8.58 11.88 -5.92
C THR A 97 8.76 13.05 -4.95
N ALA A 98 7.78 13.36 -4.12
CA ALA A 98 7.89 14.37 -3.06
C ALA A 98 8.91 13.95 -2.01
N TYR A 99 8.87 12.69 -1.55
CA TYR A 99 9.82 12.14 -0.58
C TYR A 99 11.27 12.25 -1.11
N LEU A 100 11.51 11.79 -2.34
CA LEU A 100 12.83 11.84 -2.95
C LEU A 100 13.38 13.27 -3.02
N LYS A 101 12.56 14.25 -3.45
CA LYS A 101 12.92 15.66 -3.49
C LYS A 101 13.25 16.21 -2.10
N GLN A 102 12.44 15.90 -1.11
CA GLN A 102 12.62 16.35 0.27
C GLN A 102 13.91 15.80 0.89
N HIS A 103 14.37 14.61 0.45
CA HIS A 103 15.61 13.98 0.91
C HIS A 103 16.80 14.29 0.00
N GLY A 104 16.72 15.34 -0.81
CA GLY A 104 17.85 15.88 -1.59
C GLY A 104 18.22 15.02 -2.81
N VAL A 105 17.38 14.07 -3.23
CA VAL A 105 17.62 13.31 -4.46
C VAL A 105 17.43 14.24 -5.66
N THR A 106 18.49 14.41 -6.44
CA THR A 106 18.49 15.22 -7.67
C THR A 106 18.59 14.37 -8.93
N ALA A 107 19.09 13.15 -8.82
CA ALA A 107 19.18 12.17 -9.90
C ALA A 107 19.15 10.77 -9.31
N ILE A 108 18.78 9.78 -10.10
CA ILE A 108 18.77 8.36 -9.76
C ILE A 108 19.78 7.65 -10.63
N ASP A 109 20.80 7.05 -10.01
CA ASP A 109 21.82 6.31 -10.75
C ASP A 109 21.28 4.96 -11.25
N TYR A 110 20.50 4.29 -10.41
CA TYR A 110 19.91 2.99 -10.73
C TYR A 110 18.44 2.94 -10.35
N LEU A 111 17.58 2.68 -11.32
CA LEU A 111 16.16 2.41 -11.10
C LEU A 111 15.90 0.94 -11.40
N ILE A 112 15.45 0.19 -10.43
CA ILE A 112 15.23 -1.26 -10.54
C ILE A 112 13.73 -1.53 -10.57
N CYS A 113 13.26 -2.24 -11.60
CA CYS A 113 11.93 -2.85 -11.62
C CYS A 113 12.08 -4.34 -11.34
N THR A 114 11.67 -4.80 -10.17
CA THR A 114 11.77 -6.21 -9.80
C THR A 114 10.85 -7.05 -10.66
N HIS A 115 9.63 -6.60 -10.89
CA HIS A 115 8.68 -7.23 -11.80
C HIS A 115 7.54 -6.27 -12.21
N ALA A 116 6.80 -6.63 -13.25
CA ALA A 116 5.82 -5.75 -13.92
C ALA A 116 4.42 -5.81 -13.31
N HIS A 117 4.28 -5.90 -11.98
CA HIS A 117 3.00 -5.69 -11.31
C HIS A 117 2.80 -4.22 -10.96
N ALA A 118 1.54 -3.78 -10.91
CA ALA A 118 1.19 -2.37 -10.71
C ALA A 118 1.70 -1.80 -9.38
N ASP A 119 1.71 -2.61 -8.33
CA ASP A 119 2.18 -2.29 -6.99
C ASP A 119 3.72 -2.26 -6.85
N HIS A 120 4.45 -2.49 -7.95
CA HIS A 120 5.90 -2.38 -8.03
C HIS A 120 6.36 -1.39 -9.11
N CYS A 121 5.76 -1.43 -10.30
CA CYS A 121 6.18 -0.58 -11.41
C CYS A 121 5.27 0.63 -11.68
N GLY A 122 4.11 0.72 -11.03
CA GLY A 122 3.07 1.71 -11.34
C GLY A 122 3.51 3.17 -11.23
N GLY A 123 4.37 3.49 -10.28
CA GLY A 123 4.92 4.83 -10.08
C GLY A 123 6.16 5.15 -10.92
N MET A 124 6.80 4.17 -11.59
CA MET A 124 8.08 4.36 -12.27
C MET A 124 8.06 5.42 -13.35
N ARG A 125 6.99 5.48 -14.13
CA ARG A 125 6.82 6.51 -15.15
C ARG A 125 6.91 7.93 -14.57
N ALA A 126 6.30 8.16 -13.43
CA ALA A 126 6.33 9.46 -12.77
C ALA A 126 7.72 9.76 -12.17
N VAL A 127 8.40 8.75 -11.65
CA VAL A 127 9.79 8.87 -11.18
C VAL A 127 10.72 9.26 -12.33
N ILE A 128 10.65 8.57 -13.47
CA ILE A 128 11.45 8.87 -14.67
C ILE A 128 11.13 10.27 -15.22
N ALA A 129 9.89 10.71 -15.14
CA ALA A 129 9.50 12.05 -15.55
C ALA A 129 9.99 13.15 -14.60
N ALA A 130 10.20 12.84 -13.32
CA ALA A 130 10.53 13.79 -12.27
C ALA A 130 12.05 13.92 -12.01
N PHE A 131 12.84 12.90 -12.37
CA PHE A 131 14.27 12.81 -12.08
C PHE A 131 15.05 12.33 -13.31
N PRO A 132 16.27 12.83 -13.54
CA PRO A 132 17.23 12.17 -14.41
C PRO A 132 17.53 10.75 -13.88
N VAL A 133 17.32 9.74 -14.71
CA VAL A 133 17.64 8.34 -14.39
C VAL A 133 18.76 7.88 -15.33
N ARG A 134 19.87 7.38 -14.79
CA ARG A 134 21.04 6.98 -15.58
C ARG A 134 20.88 5.58 -16.14
N THR A 135 20.43 4.63 -15.33
CA THR A 135 20.31 3.23 -15.71
C THR A 135 19.03 2.65 -15.15
N VAL A 136 18.28 1.95 -16.00
CA VAL A 136 17.09 1.19 -15.60
C VAL A 136 17.38 -0.29 -15.76
N TYR A 137 17.14 -1.06 -14.72
CA TYR A 137 17.13 -2.52 -14.77
C TYR A 137 15.69 -3.00 -14.63
N SER A 138 15.27 -3.87 -15.52
CA SER A 138 13.95 -4.49 -15.49
C SER A 138 14.06 -5.98 -15.79
N SER A 139 13.29 -6.77 -15.07
CA SER A 139 13.18 -8.22 -15.31
C SER A 139 12.45 -8.54 -16.62
N VAL A 140 11.73 -7.57 -17.18
CA VAL A 140 10.97 -7.71 -18.43
C VAL A 140 11.16 -6.48 -19.31
N THR A 141 11.03 -6.66 -20.62
CA THR A 141 11.09 -5.56 -21.61
C THR A 141 9.72 -5.12 -22.09
N SER A 142 8.68 -5.90 -21.81
CA SER A 142 7.29 -5.59 -22.12
C SER A 142 6.36 -6.38 -21.20
N SER A 143 5.18 -5.85 -20.97
CA SER A 143 4.14 -6.51 -20.18
C SER A 143 2.76 -6.21 -20.76
N SER A 144 1.83 -7.15 -20.61
CA SER A 144 0.40 -6.92 -20.87
C SER A 144 -0.26 -6.10 -19.77
N ASN A 145 0.44 -5.86 -18.66
CA ASN A 145 -0.01 -5.00 -17.58
C ASN A 145 0.05 -3.53 -18.02
N GLY A 146 -1.08 -2.83 -17.99
CA GLY A 146 -1.15 -1.42 -18.38
C GLY A 146 -0.39 -0.44 -17.47
N ALA A 147 0.22 -0.92 -16.38
CA ALA A 147 1.05 -0.13 -15.48
C ALA A 147 2.54 -0.09 -15.90
N PHE A 148 2.96 -0.99 -16.81
CA PHE A 148 4.33 -1.10 -17.29
C PHE A 148 4.53 -0.37 -18.62
#